data_be7ed0b31d1fb81cc89c6e7837cf91fd
#
_entry.id   be7ed0b31d1fb81cc89c6e7837cf91fd
#
_cell.length_a   1.000
_cell.length_b   1.000
_cell.length_c   1.000
_cell.angle_alpha   90.00
_cell.angle_beta   90.00
_cell.angle_gamma   90.00
#
_symmetry.space_group_name_H-M   'P 1'
#
loop_
_entity.id
_entity.type
_entity.pdbx_description
1 polymer ?
#
loop_
_entity_poly.entity_id
_entity_poly.type
_entity_poly.pdbx_seq_one_letter_code
_entity_poly.pdbx_strand_id
1 'polypeptide(L)'
;MKTYKYLLAGVCSIFMFSSCLDEYQDLNTNPEQMGDADPLNVFTGATLNYNNNSRADLLYLYSGTMTYMQYLVSDGGANASSYNDPTNATARTAPGTQLYNRYYQNHGLYLDNLLRNSIPSQTNPEKYNDLKAISEILMSHQQWLILDRFGAAPFTEAFRATEGIKTPKYDLYQKSVQEGEKPMYKVIDETVKAAVNTLKQSNADQVALGNADYFYKGDIEKWIKFGNTLRVKMAQRLEKAEPSFYESVISEVLTSASNVIDSNEASFIYWHPNDYNDNVDDIQGITSNYAAAAAFVNYLEAYNDPRLPLLIRPNGFGLKNNNEENDEWFTIFNEQNPGWEAEYPQFVDRYSGISANPNKNSEEFNREAILYFTYINENDVEAQMYLRMHSQVEGRYFVKNGGDYGNHNMPTRDIEDEKYKYDKETIMSYNPMLTYSETCFMLAEIAVKKGAAVAGKDATAWMREGIKASMEQYREWATISKVLAQYEPTSDRYAPITDEAIEEYLARPEFQTATLEKIVSQQWINLYRQPEEMWATWKRTGLPKFKEDAMPVDGVAYLETIQQAGVDLIIPRRNSLPMPNTLNIDNYNTAVQQLVSDSKYGTATDRTEGRIYWDVE
;
A
#
# COMPACT_ATOMS: atom_id res chain seq x y z
N MET A 1 -38.19 -20.25 68.20
CA MET A 1 -37.35 -19.13 67.74
C MET A 1 -36.23 -19.52 66.77
N LYS A 2 -35.84 -20.75 66.61
CA LYS A 2 -34.78 -21.15 65.63
C LYS A 2 -35.31 -21.34 64.21
N THR A 3 -36.57 -21.70 64.01
CA THR A 3 -37.16 -21.98 62.68
C THR A 3 -37.44 -20.73 61.86
N TYR A 4 -37.75 -19.59 62.53
CA TYR A 4 -37.98 -18.30 61.83
C TYR A 4 -36.70 -17.66 61.25
N LYS A 5 -35.52 -17.99 61.81
CA LYS A 5 -34.25 -17.45 61.30
C LYS A 5 -33.85 -18.07 59.98
N TYR A 6 -34.21 -19.32 59.72
CA TYR A 6 -33.91 -20.00 58.47
C TYR A 6 -34.89 -19.66 57.34
N LEU A 7 -36.17 -19.29 57.69
CA LEU A 7 -37.12 -18.80 56.69
C LEU A 7 -36.80 -17.38 56.21
N LEU A 8 -36.31 -16.49 57.11
CA LEU A 8 -35.88 -15.18 56.73
C LEU A 8 -34.58 -15.18 55.90
N ALA A 9 -33.64 -16.07 56.17
CA ALA A 9 -32.41 -16.24 55.40
C ALA A 9 -32.70 -16.84 54.01
N GLY A 10 -33.69 -17.73 53.86
CA GLY A 10 -34.10 -18.27 52.57
C GLY A 10 -34.83 -17.26 51.67
N VAL A 11 -35.63 -16.40 52.25
CA VAL A 11 -36.33 -15.35 51.48
C VAL A 11 -35.37 -14.21 51.06
N CYS A 12 -34.42 -13.80 51.91
CA CYS A 12 -33.37 -12.84 51.54
C CYS A 12 -32.41 -13.33 50.47
N SER A 13 -32.13 -14.66 50.42
CA SER A 13 -31.27 -15.23 49.34
C SER A 13 -31.97 -15.30 47.99
N ILE A 14 -33.29 -15.45 47.95
CA ILE A 14 -34.07 -15.44 46.69
C ILE A 14 -34.18 -14.02 46.10
N PHE A 15 -34.30 -13.01 46.96
CA PHE A 15 -34.30 -11.61 46.47
C PHE A 15 -32.93 -11.07 46.04
N MET A 16 -31.81 -11.67 46.50
CA MET A 16 -30.48 -11.25 46.04
C MET A 16 -30.10 -11.88 44.69
N PHE A 17 -30.72 -12.93 44.23
CA PHE A 17 -30.48 -13.52 42.91
C PHE A 17 -31.32 -12.91 41.79
N SER A 18 -32.43 -12.26 42.09
CA SER A 18 -33.25 -11.58 41.05
C SER A 18 -32.79 -10.16 40.72
N SER A 19 -32.13 -9.45 41.64
CA SER A 19 -31.62 -8.08 41.33
C SER A 19 -30.29 -8.06 40.58
N CYS A 20 -29.54 -9.17 40.62
CA CYS A 20 -28.28 -9.29 39.84
C CYS A 20 -28.48 -9.68 38.37
N LEU A 21 -29.66 -10.20 38.00
CA LEU A 21 -29.91 -10.64 36.62
C LEU A 21 -30.33 -9.48 35.72
N ASP A 22 -31.04 -8.50 36.25
CA ASP A 22 -31.45 -7.30 35.47
C ASP A 22 -30.25 -6.35 35.24
N GLU A 23 -29.40 -6.13 36.27
CA GLU A 23 -28.15 -5.38 36.12
C GLU A 23 -27.13 -6.10 35.22
N TYR A 24 -27.14 -7.42 35.15
CA TYR A 24 -26.27 -8.18 34.21
C TYR A 24 -26.78 -8.14 32.78
N GLN A 25 -28.05 -7.96 32.54
CA GLN A 25 -28.58 -7.70 31.21
C GLN A 25 -28.22 -6.29 30.74
N ASP A 26 -28.28 -5.30 31.60
CA ASP A 26 -27.87 -3.92 31.27
C ASP A 26 -26.36 -3.77 31.15
N LEU A 27 -25.55 -4.54 31.89
CA LEU A 27 -24.10 -4.61 31.74
C LEU A 27 -23.64 -5.45 30.54
N ASN A 28 -24.47 -6.37 30.06
CA ASN A 28 -24.22 -7.17 28.85
C ASN A 28 -24.91 -6.62 27.60
N THR A 29 -25.68 -5.55 27.69
CA THR A 29 -25.96 -4.73 26.52
C THR A 29 -24.67 -3.97 26.22
N ASN A 30 -23.88 -4.57 25.31
CA ASN A 30 -22.69 -3.92 24.78
C ASN A 30 -23.14 -2.53 24.27
N PRO A 31 -22.73 -1.41 24.89
CA PRO A 31 -23.06 -0.07 24.39
C PRO A 31 -22.51 0.17 22.98
N GLU A 32 -21.67 -0.75 22.48
CA GLU A 32 -21.19 -0.81 21.11
C GLU A 32 -22.10 -1.65 20.18
N GLN A 33 -23.24 -2.16 20.62
CA GLN A 33 -24.25 -2.68 19.70
C GLN A 33 -24.87 -1.50 18.94
N MET A 34 -24.34 -1.29 17.73
CA MET A 34 -24.74 -0.20 16.84
C MET A 34 -26.12 -0.36 16.20
N GLY A 35 -27.06 -1.03 16.90
CA GLY A 35 -28.40 -1.33 16.35
C GLY A 35 -29.21 -0.09 15.96
N ASP A 36 -29.05 1.00 16.68
CA ASP A 36 -29.77 2.28 16.46
C ASP A 36 -28.84 3.43 16.01
N ALA A 37 -27.58 3.13 15.65
CA ALA A 37 -26.64 4.15 15.21
C ALA A 37 -27.04 4.71 13.83
N ASP A 38 -26.94 6.03 13.68
CA ASP A 38 -27.13 6.69 12.40
C ASP A 38 -26.20 6.06 11.34
N PRO A 39 -26.74 5.63 10.18
CA PRO A 39 -25.96 5.03 9.10
C PRO A 39 -24.73 5.85 8.69
N LEU A 40 -24.80 7.19 8.71
CA LEU A 40 -23.66 8.04 8.39
C LEU A 40 -22.53 7.93 9.43
N ASN A 41 -22.87 7.79 10.72
CA ASN A 41 -21.85 7.60 11.77
C ASN A 41 -21.17 6.23 11.65
N VAL A 42 -21.94 5.17 11.35
CA VAL A 42 -21.37 3.83 11.11
C VAL A 42 -20.44 3.84 9.90
N PHE A 43 -20.86 4.52 8.81
CA PHE A 43 -20.05 4.67 7.61
C PHE A 43 -18.77 5.47 7.88
N THR A 44 -18.85 6.57 8.62
CA THR A 44 -17.67 7.33 9.04
C THR A 44 -16.70 6.44 9.82
N GLY A 45 -17.18 5.64 10.77
CA GLY A 45 -16.35 4.68 11.51
C GLY A 45 -15.68 3.65 10.60
N ALA A 46 -16.40 3.14 9.59
CA ALA A 46 -15.84 2.21 8.61
C ALA A 46 -14.73 2.86 7.76
N THR A 47 -14.96 4.09 7.29
CA THR A 47 -14.00 4.80 6.42
C THR A 47 -12.78 5.28 7.18
N LEU A 48 -12.90 5.72 8.43
CA LEU A 48 -11.76 6.10 9.28
C LEU A 48 -10.81 4.93 9.57
N ASN A 49 -11.31 3.72 9.57
CA ASN A 49 -10.51 2.50 9.81
C ASN A 49 -10.16 1.75 8.53
N TYR A 50 -10.44 2.31 7.37
CA TYR A 50 -10.35 1.60 6.10
C TYR A 50 -8.91 1.22 5.71
N ASN A 51 -7.98 2.11 5.94
CA ASN A 51 -6.55 1.90 5.65
C ASN A 51 -5.64 2.45 6.76
N ASN A 52 -6.08 2.31 8.00
CA ASN A 52 -5.27 2.67 9.17
C ASN A 52 -4.19 1.60 9.36
N ASN A 53 -3.00 1.86 8.81
CA ASN A 53 -1.88 0.91 8.85
C ASN A 53 -1.30 0.80 10.25
N SER A 54 -1.13 -0.41 10.73
CA SER A 54 -0.35 -0.68 11.93
C SER A 54 1.13 -0.83 11.59
N ARG A 55 2.01 -0.71 12.60
CA ARG A 55 3.44 -0.99 12.42
C ARG A 55 3.72 -2.37 11.80
N ALA A 56 2.88 -3.37 12.06
CA ALA A 56 3.03 -4.70 11.48
C ALA A 56 2.72 -4.73 9.98
N ASP A 57 1.78 -3.90 9.50
CA ASP A 57 1.52 -3.75 8.06
C ASP A 57 2.72 -3.14 7.35
N LEU A 58 3.31 -2.13 7.96
CA LEU A 58 4.46 -1.43 7.42
C LEU A 58 5.70 -2.33 7.36
N LEU A 59 5.95 -3.13 8.40
CA LEU A 59 7.01 -4.14 8.37
C LEU A 59 6.82 -5.15 7.25
N TYR A 60 5.57 -5.53 6.95
CA TYR A 60 5.27 -6.36 5.80
C TYR A 60 5.60 -5.69 4.47
N LEU A 61 5.23 -4.41 4.31
CA LEU A 61 5.56 -3.67 3.10
C LEU A 61 7.09 -3.60 2.90
N TYR A 62 7.84 -3.30 3.94
CA TYR A 62 9.28 -3.06 3.87
C TYR A 62 10.09 -4.34 3.70
N SER A 63 9.91 -5.31 4.57
CA SER A 63 10.61 -6.60 4.47
C SER A 63 10.03 -7.56 3.43
N GLY A 64 8.89 -7.21 2.87
CA GLY A 64 8.17 -7.97 1.86
C GLY A 64 8.17 -7.27 0.51
N THR A 65 7.03 -6.70 0.13
CA THR A 65 6.78 -6.26 -1.24
C THR A 65 7.69 -5.13 -1.74
N MET A 66 8.13 -4.21 -0.88
CA MET A 66 9.12 -3.20 -1.28
C MET A 66 10.50 -3.84 -1.57
N THR A 67 10.90 -4.83 -0.77
CA THR A 67 12.13 -5.60 -1.02
C THR A 67 11.98 -6.48 -2.26
N TYR A 68 10.83 -7.15 -2.45
CA TYR A 68 10.58 -7.98 -3.64
C TYR A 68 10.70 -7.21 -4.93
N MET A 69 10.20 -5.97 -4.94
CA MET A 69 10.24 -5.09 -6.10
C MET A 69 11.47 -4.19 -6.13
N GLN A 70 12.42 -4.43 -5.23
CA GLN A 70 13.72 -3.76 -5.18
C GLN A 70 13.62 -2.24 -5.16
N TYR A 71 12.70 -1.70 -4.35
CA TYR A 71 12.70 -0.27 -4.00
C TYR A 71 13.72 0.00 -2.90
N LEU A 72 13.87 -0.95 -2.00
CA LEU A 72 14.77 -0.88 -0.86
C LEU A 72 15.46 -2.21 -0.58
N VAL A 73 16.51 -2.12 0.19
CA VAL A 73 17.33 -3.23 0.66
C VAL A 73 17.46 -3.13 2.16
N SER A 74 17.20 -4.21 2.88
CA SER A 74 17.35 -4.26 4.32
C SER A 74 18.82 -4.04 4.70
N ASP A 75 19.05 -3.19 5.65
CA ASP A 75 20.39 -2.95 6.22
C ASP A 75 20.96 -4.24 6.83
N GLY A 76 22.23 -4.50 6.58
CA GLY A 76 22.93 -5.64 7.17
C GLY A 76 22.78 -7.00 6.50
N GLY A 77 22.40 -7.07 5.23
CA GLY A 77 22.36 -8.34 4.48
C GLY A 77 21.21 -9.26 4.87
N ALA A 78 20.23 -8.75 5.63
CA ALA A 78 19.04 -9.51 6.04
C ALA A 78 18.05 -9.76 4.89
N ASN A 79 18.30 -9.23 3.69
CA ASN A 79 17.47 -9.40 2.51
C ASN A 79 17.18 -10.84 2.15
N ALA A 80 18.17 -11.72 2.30
CA ALA A 80 17.99 -13.14 2.03
C ALA A 80 16.80 -13.72 2.79
N SER A 81 16.47 -13.14 3.96
CA SER A 81 15.32 -13.59 4.74
C SER A 81 13.96 -13.21 4.14
N SER A 82 13.90 -12.26 3.25
CA SER A 82 12.68 -11.86 2.56
C SER A 82 12.31 -12.78 1.39
N TYR A 83 13.27 -13.53 0.85
CA TYR A 83 13.09 -14.39 -0.32
C TYR A 83 13.00 -15.86 0.06
N ASN A 84 12.35 -16.67 -0.75
CA ASN A 84 12.31 -18.12 -0.59
C ASN A 84 13.61 -18.74 -1.13
N ASP A 85 14.20 -19.61 -0.33
CA ASP A 85 15.30 -20.50 -0.75
C ASP A 85 14.70 -21.83 -1.22
N PRO A 86 14.80 -22.18 -2.51
CA PRO A 86 14.21 -23.41 -3.03
C PRO A 86 14.90 -24.68 -2.50
N THR A 87 16.11 -24.56 -1.93
CA THR A 87 16.85 -25.68 -1.33
C THR A 87 16.51 -25.88 0.15
N ASN A 88 15.88 -24.88 0.78
CA ASN A 88 15.51 -24.91 2.19
C ASN A 88 14.00 -25.09 2.35
N ALA A 89 13.60 -26.23 2.86
CA ALA A 89 12.19 -26.56 3.12
C ALA A 89 11.56 -25.75 4.27
N THR A 90 12.34 -24.91 4.96
CA THR A 90 11.80 -24.07 6.02
C THR A 90 10.91 -22.99 5.38
N ALA A 91 9.62 -23.20 5.50
CA ALA A 91 8.62 -22.26 5.03
C ALA A 91 8.80 -20.91 5.72
N ARG A 92 8.79 -19.86 4.94
CA ARG A 92 8.74 -18.50 5.47
C ARG A 92 7.29 -18.05 5.48
N THR A 93 6.78 -17.77 6.67
CA THR A 93 5.50 -17.07 6.79
C THR A 93 5.69 -15.69 6.19
N ALA A 94 5.17 -15.49 4.98
CA ALA A 94 5.07 -14.16 4.44
C ALA A 94 4.21 -13.34 5.41
N PRO A 95 4.72 -12.26 5.98
CA PRO A 95 3.92 -11.35 6.79
C PRO A 95 2.74 -10.85 5.95
N GLY A 96 1.71 -10.28 6.54
CA GLY A 96 0.56 -9.73 5.77
C GLY A 96 -0.79 -10.18 6.28
N THR A 97 -0.85 -10.83 7.45
CA THR A 97 -2.12 -11.19 8.09
C THR A 97 -2.92 -9.98 8.55
N GLN A 98 -2.31 -8.80 8.62
CA GLN A 98 -2.96 -7.60 9.15
C GLN A 98 -4.09 -7.10 8.26
N LEU A 99 -3.93 -7.11 6.93
CA LEU A 99 -5.02 -6.79 6.00
C LEU A 99 -6.25 -7.68 6.27
N TYR A 100 -5.99 -8.99 6.43
CA TYR A 100 -7.03 -9.97 6.75
C TYR A 100 -7.70 -9.66 8.10
N ASN A 101 -6.92 -9.44 9.14
CA ASN A 101 -7.43 -9.16 10.48
C ASN A 101 -8.22 -7.85 10.53
N ARG A 102 -7.75 -6.78 9.87
CA ARG A 102 -8.45 -5.50 9.82
C ARG A 102 -9.82 -5.60 9.17
N TYR A 103 -9.94 -6.39 8.10
CA TYR A 103 -11.24 -6.61 7.48
C TYR A 103 -12.25 -7.16 8.48
N TYR A 104 -11.89 -8.20 9.23
CA TYR A 104 -12.80 -8.85 10.16
C TYR A 104 -13.01 -8.10 11.49
N GLN A 105 -12.04 -7.32 11.92
CA GLN A 105 -12.09 -6.62 13.21
C GLN A 105 -12.57 -5.17 13.11
N ASN A 106 -12.42 -4.55 11.94
CA ASN A 106 -12.69 -3.11 11.76
C ASN A 106 -13.65 -2.87 10.59
N HIS A 107 -13.15 -2.34 9.49
CA HIS A 107 -13.98 -1.79 8.42
C HIS A 107 -14.96 -2.78 7.80
N GLY A 108 -14.62 -4.04 7.62
CA GLY A 108 -15.54 -5.05 7.10
C GLY A 108 -16.71 -5.31 8.04
N LEU A 109 -16.44 -5.35 9.35
CA LEU A 109 -17.49 -5.48 10.37
C LEU A 109 -18.45 -4.27 10.36
N TYR A 110 -17.91 -3.05 10.29
CA TYR A 110 -18.73 -1.83 10.22
C TYR A 110 -19.57 -1.77 8.94
N LEU A 111 -18.97 -2.09 7.79
CA LEU A 111 -19.69 -2.11 6.51
C LEU A 111 -20.77 -3.19 6.48
N ASP A 112 -20.49 -4.38 7.00
CA ASP A 112 -21.51 -5.45 7.09
C ASP A 112 -22.68 -5.02 8.00
N ASN A 113 -22.38 -4.46 9.17
CA ASN A 113 -23.42 -3.94 10.06
C ASN A 113 -24.25 -2.82 9.41
N LEU A 114 -23.61 -1.92 8.68
CA LEU A 114 -24.27 -0.85 7.95
C LEU A 114 -25.25 -1.41 6.91
N LEU A 115 -24.79 -2.38 6.11
CA LEU A 115 -25.58 -2.97 5.03
C LEU A 115 -26.74 -3.85 5.51
N ARG A 116 -26.54 -4.59 6.62
CA ARG A 116 -27.52 -5.59 7.10
C ARG A 116 -28.45 -5.09 8.18
N ASN A 117 -27.98 -4.14 8.99
CA ASN A 117 -28.72 -3.71 10.16
C ASN A 117 -29.06 -2.22 10.11
N SER A 118 -28.05 -1.34 10.02
CA SER A 118 -28.25 0.10 10.23
C SER A 118 -29.10 0.74 9.13
N ILE A 119 -28.84 0.49 7.85
CA ILE A 119 -29.68 1.00 6.74
C ILE A 119 -31.06 0.35 6.74
N PRO A 120 -31.22 -0.99 6.82
CA PRO A 120 -32.53 -1.62 6.80
C PRO A 120 -33.45 -1.24 7.98
N SER A 121 -32.90 -0.83 9.13
CA SER A 121 -33.69 -0.38 10.30
C SER A 121 -34.26 1.03 10.18
N GLN A 122 -33.83 1.80 9.17
CA GLN A 122 -34.32 3.16 8.99
C GLN A 122 -35.77 3.18 8.52
N THR A 123 -36.50 4.24 8.86
CA THR A 123 -37.89 4.44 8.44
C THR A 123 -38.06 4.52 6.92
N ASN A 124 -37.03 5.06 6.23
CA ASN A 124 -36.99 5.23 4.78
C ASN A 124 -35.62 4.73 4.26
N PRO A 125 -35.39 3.42 4.21
CA PRO A 125 -34.07 2.87 3.85
C PRO A 125 -33.66 3.20 2.40
N GLU A 126 -34.64 3.45 1.52
CA GLU A 126 -34.41 3.86 0.12
C GLU A 126 -33.67 5.19 -0.03
N LYS A 127 -33.70 6.05 0.98
CA LYS A 127 -32.95 7.31 0.99
C LYS A 127 -31.45 7.11 1.19
N TYR A 128 -31.03 5.90 1.53
CA TYR A 128 -29.62 5.52 1.74
C TYR A 128 -29.08 4.64 0.61
N ASN A 129 -29.73 4.61 -0.57
CA ASN A 129 -29.27 3.77 -1.68
C ASN A 129 -27.85 4.12 -2.15
N ASP A 130 -27.50 5.43 -2.16
CA ASP A 130 -26.14 5.86 -2.53
C ASP A 130 -25.13 5.39 -1.48
N LEU A 131 -25.43 5.56 -0.20
CA LEU A 131 -24.58 5.10 0.89
C LEU A 131 -24.39 3.58 0.86
N LYS A 132 -25.48 2.84 0.59
CA LYS A 132 -25.44 1.38 0.41
C LYS A 132 -24.52 0.99 -0.73
N ALA A 133 -24.70 1.59 -1.91
CA ALA A 133 -23.90 1.30 -3.08
C ALA A 133 -22.39 1.58 -2.86
N ILE A 134 -22.07 2.72 -2.24
CA ILE A 134 -20.69 3.07 -1.88
C ILE A 134 -20.11 2.04 -0.90
N SER A 135 -20.87 1.63 0.10
CA SER A 135 -20.44 0.61 1.08
C SER A 135 -20.20 -0.75 0.43
N GLU A 136 -21.02 -1.13 -0.53
CA GLU A 136 -20.84 -2.36 -1.34
C GLU A 136 -19.56 -2.29 -2.19
N ILE A 137 -19.23 -1.14 -2.80
CA ILE A 137 -17.98 -0.93 -3.53
C ILE A 137 -16.77 -1.05 -2.60
N LEU A 138 -16.79 -0.38 -1.45
CA LEU A 138 -15.71 -0.44 -0.47
C LEU A 138 -15.48 -1.85 0.07
N MET A 139 -16.55 -2.56 0.43
CA MET A 139 -16.47 -3.94 0.90
C MET A 139 -15.89 -4.86 -0.17
N SER A 140 -16.37 -4.73 -1.41
CA SER A 140 -15.90 -5.48 -2.57
C SER A 140 -14.41 -5.26 -2.85
N HIS A 141 -13.93 -4.02 -2.74
CA HIS A 141 -12.52 -3.69 -2.89
C HIS A 141 -11.65 -4.44 -1.87
N GLN A 142 -12.03 -4.43 -0.59
CA GLN A 142 -11.26 -5.12 0.45
C GLN A 142 -11.31 -6.65 0.32
N GLN A 143 -12.48 -7.21 -0.03
CA GLN A 143 -12.64 -8.64 -0.29
C GLN A 143 -11.75 -9.08 -1.45
N TRP A 144 -11.71 -8.30 -2.53
CA TRP A 144 -10.84 -8.57 -3.66
C TRP A 144 -9.35 -8.53 -3.28
N LEU A 145 -8.89 -7.52 -2.52
CA LEU A 145 -7.51 -7.43 -2.06
C LEU A 145 -7.09 -8.65 -1.23
N ILE A 146 -8.00 -9.16 -0.39
CA ILE A 146 -7.74 -10.37 0.41
C ILE A 146 -7.64 -11.61 -0.48
N LEU A 147 -8.59 -11.80 -1.39
CA LEU A 147 -8.55 -12.93 -2.34
C LEU A 147 -7.30 -12.89 -3.21
N ASP A 148 -6.92 -11.68 -3.67
CA ASP A 148 -5.78 -11.46 -4.54
C ASP A 148 -4.43 -11.83 -3.89
N ARG A 149 -4.38 -11.90 -2.56
CA ARG A 149 -3.17 -12.19 -1.78
C ARG A 149 -3.18 -13.58 -1.16
N PHE A 150 -4.33 -14.06 -0.71
CA PHE A 150 -4.46 -15.29 0.08
C PHE A 150 -5.16 -16.43 -0.68
N GLY A 151 -5.93 -16.11 -1.71
CA GLY A 151 -6.69 -17.07 -2.52
C GLY A 151 -8.02 -17.52 -1.93
N ALA A 152 -8.23 -17.37 -0.63
CA ALA A 152 -9.47 -17.75 0.05
C ALA A 152 -9.71 -16.93 1.33
N ALA A 153 -10.98 -16.70 1.67
CA ALA A 153 -11.40 -16.12 2.94
C ALA A 153 -12.92 -16.33 3.17
N PRO A 154 -13.44 -16.32 4.41
CA PRO A 154 -14.86 -16.41 4.65
C PRO A 154 -15.55 -15.04 4.47
N PHE A 155 -16.15 -14.77 3.32
CA PHE A 155 -16.87 -13.52 3.08
C PHE A 155 -18.39 -13.66 3.17
N THR A 156 -18.96 -14.64 2.46
CA THR A 156 -20.41 -14.77 2.33
C THR A 156 -21.10 -15.20 3.63
N GLU A 157 -20.40 -15.91 4.48
CA GLU A 157 -20.86 -16.33 5.80
C GLU A 157 -20.23 -15.53 6.96
N ALA A 158 -19.38 -14.54 6.67
CA ALA A 158 -18.77 -13.70 7.71
C ALA A 158 -19.81 -12.86 8.47
N PHE A 159 -19.49 -12.47 9.69
CA PHE A 159 -20.29 -11.59 10.54
C PHE A 159 -21.71 -12.11 10.88
N ARG A 160 -22.02 -13.40 10.68
CA ARG A 160 -23.36 -14.01 10.88
C ARG A 160 -23.47 -14.85 12.15
N ALA A 161 -22.65 -14.61 13.16
CA ALA A 161 -22.70 -15.37 14.40
C ALA A 161 -24.05 -15.25 15.12
N THR A 162 -24.69 -14.09 15.06
CA THR A 162 -26.04 -13.83 15.59
C THR A 162 -27.14 -14.57 14.82
N GLU A 163 -26.90 -14.90 13.55
CA GLU A 163 -27.76 -15.72 12.71
C GLU A 163 -27.50 -17.24 12.89
N GLY A 164 -26.59 -17.61 13.80
CA GLY A 164 -26.25 -19.00 14.10
C GLY A 164 -25.03 -19.55 13.34
N ILE A 165 -24.43 -18.79 12.42
CA ILE A 165 -23.23 -19.20 11.69
C ILE A 165 -21.99 -18.82 12.49
N LYS A 166 -21.53 -19.74 13.36
CA LYS A 166 -20.35 -19.52 14.21
C LYS A 166 -19.04 -19.98 13.57
N THR A 167 -19.12 -20.78 12.53
CA THR A 167 -18.00 -21.37 11.80
C THR A 167 -18.18 -21.11 10.31
N PRO A 168 -17.86 -19.89 9.82
CA PRO A 168 -18.09 -19.53 8.43
C PRO A 168 -17.17 -20.33 7.51
N LYS A 169 -17.73 -20.79 6.38
CA LYS A 169 -16.99 -21.44 5.31
C LYS A 169 -16.19 -20.41 4.50
N TYR A 170 -15.15 -20.89 3.85
CA TYR A 170 -14.27 -20.07 3.04
C TYR A 170 -14.76 -19.97 1.58
N ASP A 171 -14.91 -18.77 1.09
CA ASP A 171 -15.01 -18.49 -0.34
C ASP A 171 -13.61 -18.53 -0.95
N LEU A 172 -13.49 -19.12 -2.14
CA LEU A 172 -12.27 -19.14 -2.92
C LEU A 172 -12.37 -18.14 -4.09
N TYR A 173 -11.24 -17.75 -4.64
CA TYR A 173 -11.22 -16.86 -5.80
C TYR A 173 -12.12 -17.38 -6.93
N GLN A 174 -12.05 -18.67 -7.23
CA GLN A 174 -12.78 -19.35 -8.28
C GLN A 174 -14.12 -19.98 -7.83
N LYS A 175 -14.49 -19.90 -6.54
CA LYS A 175 -15.72 -20.53 -6.04
C LYS A 175 -16.26 -19.85 -4.78
N SER A 176 -17.49 -19.32 -4.86
CA SER A 176 -18.20 -18.80 -3.69
C SER A 176 -19.04 -19.91 -3.02
N VAL A 177 -19.03 -19.92 -1.70
CA VAL A 177 -19.82 -20.88 -0.89
C VAL A 177 -21.33 -20.63 -1.06
N GLN A 178 -21.74 -19.35 -1.05
CA GLN A 178 -23.15 -18.98 -1.08
C GLN A 178 -23.76 -19.11 -2.48
N GLU A 179 -23.00 -18.75 -3.50
CA GLU A 179 -23.40 -18.79 -4.91
C GLU A 179 -23.11 -20.16 -5.56
N GLY A 180 -22.77 -21.15 -4.75
CA GLY A 180 -22.47 -22.50 -5.22
C GLY A 180 -21.16 -22.55 -6.02
N GLU A 181 -21.24 -22.74 -7.33
CA GLU A 181 -20.06 -22.81 -8.21
C GLU A 181 -19.68 -21.46 -8.85
N LYS A 182 -20.44 -20.40 -8.58
CA LYS A 182 -20.11 -19.07 -9.13
C LYS A 182 -18.81 -18.56 -8.53
N PRO A 183 -17.83 -18.16 -9.36
CA PRO A 183 -16.56 -17.63 -8.86
C PRO A 183 -16.75 -16.37 -8.02
N MET A 184 -16.00 -16.25 -6.92
CA MET A 184 -16.11 -15.09 -6.03
C MET A 184 -15.74 -13.78 -6.74
N TYR A 185 -14.78 -13.81 -7.68
CA TYR A 185 -14.45 -12.63 -8.48
C TYR A 185 -15.64 -12.11 -9.31
N LYS A 186 -16.52 -13.01 -9.78
CA LYS A 186 -17.75 -12.61 -10.48
C LYS A 186 -18.78 -12.03 -9.51
N VAL A 187 -18.91 -12.59 -8.32
CA VAL A 187 -19.79 -12.05 -7.27
C VAL A 187 -19.38 -10.62 -6.93
N ILE A 188 -18.08 -10.40 -6.75
CA ILE A 188 -17.53 -9.05 -6.47
C ILE A 188 -17.78 -8.10 -7.64
N ASP A 189 -17.47 -8.49 -8.90
CA ASP A 189 -17.69 -7.64 -10.07
C ASP A 189 -19.16 -7.26 -10.25
N GLU A 190 -20.07 -8.22 -10.12
CA GLU A 190 -21.51 -8.00 -10.25
C GLU A 190 -22.02 -7.07 -9.13
N THR A 191 -21.52 -7.21 -7.91
CA THR A 191 -21.84 -6.31 -6.79
C THR A 191 -21.40 -4.89 -7.10
N VAL A 192 -20.16 -4.70 -7.53
CA VAL A 192 -19.63 -3.36 -7.91
C VAL A 192 -20.41 -2.79 -9.11
N LYS A 193 -20.71 -3.62 -10.11
CA LYS A 193 -21.51 -3.20 -11.27
C LYS A 193 -22.92 -2.74 -10.85
N ALA A 194 -23.58 -3.49 -9.98
CA ALA A 194 -24.90 -3.13 -9.48
C ALA A 194 -24.85 -1.83 -8.67
N ALA A 195 -23.87 -1.68 -7.82
CA ALA A 195 -23.65 -0.48 -7.02
C ALA A 195 -23.40 0.76 -7.91
N VAL A 196 -22.51 0.65 -8.92
CA VAL A 196 -22.30 1.71 -9.92
C VAL A 196 -23.58 2.09 -10.66
N ASN A 197 -24.41 1.11 -11.02
CA ASN A 197 -25.69 1.38 -11.68
C ASN A 197 -26.69 2.07 -10.74
N THR A 198 -26.67 1.75 -9.45
CA THR A 198 -27.46 2.47 -8.44
C THR A 198 -27.01 3.93 -8.34
N LEU A 199 -25.72 4.19 -8.23
CA LEU A 199 -25.16 5.54 -8.16
C LEU A 199 -25.48 6.39 -9.41
N LYS A 200 -25.54 5.79 -10.61
CA LYS A 200 -25.97 6.47 -11.84
C LYS A 200 -27.44 6.94 -11.79
N GLN A 201 -28.22 6.42 -10.87
CA GLN A 201 -29.63 6.79 -10.66
C GLN A 201 -29.81 7.70 -9.44
N SER A 202 -28.71 8.14 -8.82
CA SER A 202 -28.74 9.06 -7.67
C SER A 202 -29.54 10.32 -7.97
N ASN A 203 -30.23 10.81 -6.97
CA ASN A 203 -31.06 12.00 -7.07
C ASN A 203 -31.10 12.76 -5.74
N ALA A 204 -31.77 13.91 -5.74
CA ALA A 204 -31.80 14.81 -4.58
C ALA A 204 -32.56 14.26 -3.34
N ASP A 205 -33.26 13.13 -3.45
CA ASP A 205 -33.95 12.49 -2.32
C ASP A 205 -32.99 11.62 -1.49
N GLN A 206 -31.78 11.36 -1.98
CA GLN A 206 -30.77 10.61 -1.25
C GLN A 206 -30.17 11.42 -0.12
N VAL A 207 -29.78 10.76 0.95
CA VAL A 207 -29.10 11.38 2.08
C VAL A 207 -27.74 11.90 1.66
N ALA A 208 -27.49 13.19 1.89
CA ALA A 208 -26.23 13.82 1.58
C ALA A 208 -25.11 13.27 2.48
N LEU A 209 -24.06 12.72 1.91
CA LEU A 209 -22.97 12.09 2.65
C LEU A 209 -22.00 13.13 3.25
N GLY A 210 -21.67 14.17 2.49
CA GLY A 210 -20.79 15.26 2.94
C GLY A 210 -19.53 14.73 3.64
N ASN A 211 -19.22 15.25 4.82
CA ASN A 211 -18.05 14.86 5.60
C ASN A 211 -18.08 13.43 6.17
N ALA A 212 -19.23 12.74 6.14
CA ALA A 212 -19.29 11.33 6.50
C ALA A 212 -18.57 10.45 5.48
N ASP A 213 -18.53 10.88 4.22
CA ASP A 213 -17.69 10.27 3.17
C ASP A 213 -16.26 10.83 3.25
N TYR A 214 -15.39 10.05 3.80
CA TYR A 214 -14.01 10.43 4.04
C TYR A 214 -13.17 10.53 2.76
N PHE A 215 -13.57 9.84 1.67
CA PHE A 215 -12.83 9.80 0.41
C PHE A 215 -13.20 10.95 -0.54
N TYR A 216 -14.47 11.04 -0.90
CA TYR A 216 -14.91 11.93 -1.97
C TYR A 216 -15.94 12.99 -1.53
N LYS A 217 -16.22 13.06 -0.22
CA LYS A 217 -17.17 14.05 0.37
C LYS A 217 -18.56 14.01 -0.24
N GLY A 218 -18.98 12.84 -0.71
CA GLY A 218 -20.28 12.61 -1.32
C GLY A 218 -20.33 12.88 -2.83
N ASP A 219 -19.18 13.00 -3.49
CA ASP A 219 -19.09 13.13 -4.95
C ASP A 219 -19.40 11.79 -5.61
N ILE A 220 -20.64 11.63 -6.06
CA ILE A 220 -21.16 10.39 -6.67
C ILE A 220 -20.45 10.05 -7.98
N GLU A 221 -20.05 11.05 -8.78
CA GLU A 221 -19.34 10.80 -10.03
C GLU A 221 -17.98 10.15 -9.80
N LYS A 222 -17.25 10.59 -8.78
CA LYS A 222 -15.96 9.99 -8.40
C LYS A 222 -16.15 8.55 -7.92
N TRP A 223 -17.21 8.25 -7.17
CA TRP A 223 -17.54 6.88 -6.77
C TRP A 223 -17.88 5.97 -7.95
N ILE A 224 -18.61 6.47 -8.94
CA ILE A 224 -18.88 5.75 -10.21
C ILE A 224 -17.57 5.43 -10.93
N LYS A 225 -16.70 6.43 -11.07
CA LYS A 225 -15.38 6.25 -11.72
C LYS A 225 -14.50 5.27 -10.96
N PHE A 226 -14.43 5.37 -9.64
CA PHE A 226 -13.69 4.42 -8.82
C PHE A 226 -14.21 2.98 -8.98
N GLY A 227 -15.53 2.77 -8.87
CA GLY A 227 -16.13 1.44 -9.03
C GLY A 227 -15.83 0.82 -10.40
N ASN A 228 -15.95 1.61 -11.46
CA ASN A 228 -15.61 1.16 -12.81
C ASN A 228 -14.12 0.86 -12.97
N THR A 229 -13.23 1.71 -12.43
CA THR A 229 -11.78 1.49 -12.49
C THR A 229 -11.39 0.23 -11.72
N LEU A 230 -12.01 -0.01 -10.56
CA LEU A 230 -11.82 -1.24 -9.79
C LEU A 230 -12.20 -2.48 -10.62
N ARG A 231 -13.32 -2.45 -11.34
CA ARG A 231 -13.74 -3.54 -12.26
C ARG A 231 -12.70 -3.79 -13.35
N VAL A 232 -12.18 -2.72 -13.98
CA VAL A 232 -11.09 -2.82 -14.99
C VAL A 232 -9.84 -3.44 -14.38
N LYS A 233 -9.44 -3.00 -13.18
CA LYS A 233 -8.27 -3.53 -12.47
C LYS A 233 -8.42 -5.01 -12.15
N MET A 234 -9.57 -5.43 -11.65
CA MET A 234 -9.88 -6.84 -11.36
C MET A 234 -9.87 -7.69 -12.64
N ALA A 235 -10.47 -7.18 -13.72
CA ALA A 235 -10.49 -7.87 -15.01
C ALA A 235 -9.07 -8.04 -15.58
N GLN A 236 -8.25 -6.98 -15.53
CA GLN A 236 -6.86 -7.05 -15.97
C GLN A 236 -6.04 -8.05 -15.14
N ARG A 237 -6.32 -8.19 -13.83
CA ARG A 237 -5.70 -9.22 -12.99
C ARG A 237 -5.99 -10.63 -13.51
N LEU A 238 -7.17 -10.83 -14.06
CA LEU A 238 -7.68 -12.11 -14.56
C LEU A 238 -7.47 -12.34 -16.07
N GLU A 239 -6.75 -11.46 -16.76
CA GLU A 239 -6.62 -11.50 -18.23
C GLU A 239 -6.17 -12.84 -18.78
N LYS A 240 -5.29 -13.57 -18.08
CA LYS A 240 -4.79 -14.89 -18.47
C LYS A 240 -5.66 -16.04 -17.94
N ALA A 241 -6.16 -15.92 -16.73
CA ALA A 241 -6.97 -16.97 -16.10
C ALA A 241 -8.41 -16.99 -16.65
N GLU A 242 -8.96 -15.82 -16.94
CA GLU A 242 -10.36 -15.63 -17.37
C GLU A 242 -10.49 -14.65 -18.54
N PRO A 243 -9.94 -14.97 -19.72
CA PRO A 243 -9.90 -14.02 -20.87
C PRO A 243 -11.27 -13.50 -21.28
N SER A 244 -12.31 -14.35 -21.22
CA SER A 244 -13.68 -13.95 -21.59
C SER A 244 -14.28 -12.95 -20.62
N PHE A 245 -13.98 -13.10 -19.32
CA PHE A 245 -14.39 -12.14 -18.31
C PHE A 245 -13.66 -10.81 -18.51
N TYR A 246 -12.36 -10.86 -18.71
CA TYR A 246 -11.54 -9.68 -19.02
C TYR A 246 -12.12 -8.90 -20.21
N GLU A 247 -12.30 -9.53 -21.36
CA GLU A 247 -12.83 -8.87 -22.57
C GLU A 247 -14.24 -8.29 -22.34
N SER A 248 -15.09 -8.99 -21.60
CA SER A 248 -16.43 -8.51 -21.28
C SER A 248 -16.41 -7.20 -20.50
N VAL A 249 -15.60 -7.13 -19.42
CA VAL A 249 -15.51 -5.93 -18.57
C VAL A 249 -14.86 -4.78 -19.32
N ILE A 250 -13.75 -5.04 -20.03
CA ILE A 250 -13.04 -4.01 -20.80
C ILE A 250 -13.93 -3.39 -21.87
N SER A 251 -14.69 -4.22 -22.62
CA SER A 251 -15.60 -3.74 -23.66
C SER A 251 -16.78 -2.95 -23.09
N GLU A 252 -17.26 -3.32 -21.91
CA GLU A 252 -18.36 -2.61 -21.24
C GLU A 252 -17.91 -1.26 -20.66
N VAL A 253 -16.79 -1.24 -19.93
CA VAL A 253 -16.38 -0.07 -19.15
C VAL A 253 -15.63 0.95 -20.01
N LEU A 254 -14.69 0.51 -20.84
CA LEU A 254 -13.75 1.39 -21.55
C LEU A 254 -14.30 1.95 -22.87
N THR A 255 -15.59 2.23 -22.92
CA THR A 255 -16.22 2.95 -24.03
C THR A 255 -15.88 4.44 -24.06
N SER A 256 -15.46 5.00 -22.91
CA SER A 256 -14.97 6.37 -22.75
C SER A 256 -13.98 6.44 -21.58
N ALA A 257 -12.99 7.34 -21.68
CA ALA A 257 -12.07 7.65 -20.58
C ALA A 257 -12.80 8.22 -19.34
N SER A 258 -13.90 8.94 -19.54
CA SER A 258 -14.70 9.52 -18.45
C SER A 258 -15.44 8.49 -17.60
N ASN A 259 -15.49 7.22 -18.02
CA ASN A 259 -16.10 6.16 -17.22
C ASN A 259 -15.22 5.65 -16.06
N VAL A 260 -13.93 5.92 -16.11
CA VAL A 260 -12.93 5.51 -15.12
C VAL A 260 -12.32 6.74 -14.46
N ILE A 261 -11.45 6.56 -13.47
CA ILE A 261 -10.68 7.66 -12.87
C ILE A 261 -9.92 8.39 -13.99
N ASP A 262 -10.21 9.67 -14.18
CA ASP A 262 -9.79 10.47 -15.33
C ASP A 262 -9.00 11.73 -14.97
N SER A 263 -8.73 11.93 -13.68
CA SER A 263 -7.87 13.02 -13.18
C SER A 263 -7.25 12.67 -11.83
N ASN A 264 -6.21 13.40 -11.42
CA ASN A 264 -5.60 13.22 -10.10
C ASN A 264 -6.59 13.49 -8.96
N GLU A 265 -7.51 14.45 -9.11
CA GLU A 265 -8.53 14.78 -8.11
C GLU A 265 -9.61 13.69 -7.99
N ALA A 266 -9.74 12.83 -8.98
CA ALA A 266 -10.64 11.67 -8.95
C ALA A 266 -9.95 10.40 -8.39
N SER A 267 -8.65 10.46 -8.11
CA SER A 267 -7.90 9.34 -7.53
C SER A 267 -8.52 8.89 -6.20
N PHE A 268 -8.56 7.57 -5.98
CA PHE A 268 -9.01 6.99 -4.72
C PHE A 268 -7.84 6.95 -3.74
N ILE A 269 -7.87 7.89 -2.79
CA ILE A 269 -6.80 8.13 -1.82
C ILE A 269 -7.39 8.10 -0.41
N TYR A 270 -6.74 7.39 0.48
CA TYR A 270 -7.05 7.42 1.89
C TYR A 270 -6.25 8.54 2.58
N TRP A 271 -6.95 9.51 3.15
CA TRP A 271 -6.36 10.59 3.91
C TRP A 271 -6.40 10.25 5.40
N HIS A 272 -5.23 10.26 6.05
CA HIS A 272 -5.20 10.04 7.49
C HIS A 272 -5.87 11.21 8.24
N PRO A 273 -6.63 10.94 9.31
CA PRO A 273 -7.21 11.98 10.14
C PRO A 273 -6.15 12.90 10.76
N ASN A 274 -6.50 14.15 11.04
CA ASN A 274 -5.59 15.13 11.64
C ASN A 274 -5.09 14.74 13.04
N ASP A 275 -5.86 13.93 13.77
CA ASP A 275 -5.51 13.38 15.08
C ASP A 275 -4.72 12.08 15.01
N TYR A 276 -4.36 11.65 13.80
CA TYR A 276 -3.55 10.47 13.59
C TYR A 276 -2.22 10.57 14.33
N ASN A 277 -1.95 9.62 15.20
CA ASN A 277 -0.75 9.62 16.02
C ASN A 277 0.45 9.15 15.21
N ASP A 278 1.50 9.95 15.15
CA ASP A 278 2.72 9.79 14.33
C ASP A 278 3.42 8.45 14.47
N ASN A 279 3.17 7.73 15.55
CA ASN A 279 3.78 6.42 15.81
C ASN A 279 3.23 5.29 14.94
N VAL A 280 2.23 5.53 14.11
CA VAL A 280 1.52 4.47 13.39
C VAL A 280 1.94 4.40 11.93
N ASP A 281 2.31 5.49 11.27
CA ASP A 281 2.87 5.45 9.91
C ASP A 281 4.40 5.50 9.98
N ASP A 282 5.00 4.36 10.32
CA ASP A 282 6.43 4.24 10.59
C ASP A 282 7.25 4.04 9.31
N ILE A 283 7.05 4.91 8.33
CA ILE A 283 8.02 5.13 7.26
C ILE A 283 9.38 5.55 7.85
N GLN A 284 9.42 6.05 9.08
CA GLN A 284 10.64 6.26 9.84
C GLN A 284 11.53 5.02 9.92
N GLY A 285 10.93 3.87 10.16
CA GLY A 285 11.67 2.61 10.19
C GLY A 285 12.41 2.33 8.89
N ILE A 286 11.89 2.81 7.74
CA ILE A 286 12.57 2.69 6.45
C ILE A 286 13.86 3.50 6.42
N THR A 287 13.82 4.73 6.90
CA THR A 287 14.95 5.64 6.78
C THR A 287 16.11 5.30 7.69
N SER A 288 15.89 4.48 8.70
CA SER A 288 16.95 4.08 9.65
C SER A 288 17.54 2.70 9.37
N ASN A 289 16.77 1.79 8.78
CA ASN A 289 17.13 0.38 8.66
C ASN A 289 17.18 -0.15 7.21
N TYR A 290 16.89 0.71 6.22
CA TYR A 290 16.83 0.30 4.82
C TYR A 290 17.55 1.30 3.92
N ALA A 291 18.38 0.79 3.03
CA ALA A 291 18.97 1.57 1.95
C ALA A 291 18.09 1.53 0.70
N ALA A 292 18.27 2.50 -0.20
CA ALA A 292 17.65 2.43 -1.52
C ALA A 292 18.32 1.33 -2.36
N ALA A 293 17.52 0.57 -3.13
CA ALA A 293 18.06 -0.45 -4.01
C ALA A 293 18.74 0.16 -5.24
N ALA A 294 19.92 -0.36 -5.61
CA ALA A 294 20.69 0.13 -6.76
C ALA A 294 19.89 0.15 -8.06
N ALA A 295 19.10 -0.90 -8.33
CA ALA A 295 18.26 -0.97 -9.52
C ALA A 295 17.30 0.23 -9.63
N PHE A 296 16.70 0.63 -8.52
CA PHE A 296 15.75 1.74 -8.47
C PHE A 296 16.44 3.11 -8.63
N VAL A 297 17.53 3.32 -7.89
CA VAL A 297 18.34 4.55 -7.99
C VAL A 297 18.88 4.72 -9.41
N ASN A 298 19.51 3.69 -9.97
CA ASN A 298 20.11 3.72 -11.31
C ASN A 298 19.09 4.06 -12.40
N TYR A 299 17.85 3.55 -12.28
CA TYR A 299 16.80 3.90 -13.24
C TYR A 299 16.41 5.38 -13.16
N LEU A 300 16.19 5.90 -11.96
CA LEU A 300 15.82 7.29 -11.75
C LEU A 300 16.91 8.26 -12.23
N GLU A 301 18.19 7.95 -11.95
CA GLU A 301 19.34 8.75 -12.38
C GLU A 301 19.57 8.69 -13.90
N ALA A 302 19.52 7.49 -14.50
CA ALA A 302 19.79 7.31 -15.93
C ALA A 302 18.88 8.17 -16.82
N TYR A 303 17.67 8.43 -16.35
CA TYR A 303 16.69 9.23 -17.09
C TYR A 303 16.46 10.62 -16.50
N ASN A 304 17.23 11.05 -15.51
CA ASN A 304 17.04 12.31 -14.79
C ASN A 304 15.58 12.48 -14.34
N ASP A 305 15.03 11.47 -13.69
CA ASP A 305 13.63 11.47 -13.29
C ASP A 305 13.37 12.55 -12.23
N PRO A 306 12.46 13.50 -12.47
CA PRO A 306 12.19 14.59 -11.52
C PRO A 306 11.66 14.11 -10.16
N ARG A 307 11.18 12.85 -10.06
CA ARG A 307 10.72 12.25 -8.80
C ARG A 307 11.86 11.73 -7.92
N LEU A 308 13.10 11.61 -8.45
CA LEU A 308 14.24 11.08 -7.71
C LEU A 308 14.41 11.70 -6.32
N PRO A 309 14.48 13.03 -6.15
CA PRO A 309 14.69 13.63 -4.83
C PRO A 309 13.50 13.50 -3.89
N LEU A 310 12.33 13.11 -4.38
CA LEU A 310 11.15 12.84 -3.58
C LEU A 310 11.08 11.38 -3.11
N LEU A 311 11.78 10.48 -3.78
CA LEU A 311 11.76 9.05 -3.52
C LEU A 311 13.02 8.57 -2.79
N ILE A 312 14.15 9.22 -3.05
CA ILE A 312 15.47 8.81 -2.60
C ILE A 312 16.19 10.00 -1.94
N ARG A 313 16.76 9.77 -0.77
CA ARG A 313 17.62 10.73 -0.09
C ARG A 313 19.03 10.67 -0.68
N PRO A 314 19.70 11.81 -0.84
CA PRO A 314 21.12 11.83 -1.22
C PRO A 314 21.98 11.06 -0.19
N ASN A 315 23.10 10.51 -0.65
CA ASN A 315 24.12 9.96 0.25
C ASN A 315 24.87 11.07 0.99
N GLY A 316 25.68 10.71 1.99
CA GLY A 316 26.44 11.66 2.80
C GLY A 316 27.61 12.35 2.07
N PHE A 317 28.02 11.84 0.91
CA PHE A 317 29.18 12.36 0.16
C PHE A 317 28.82 13.42 -0.88
N GLY A 318 27.61 13.38 -1.44
CA GLY A 318 27.21 14.25 -2.55
C GLY A 318 26.75 15.65 -2.14
N LEU A 319 26.97 16.08 -0.92
CA LEU A 319 26.37 17.29 -0.37
C LEU A 319 27.33 18.49 -0.46
N LYS A 320 27.26 19.22 -1.55
CA LYS A 320 27.89 20.54 -1.66
C LYS A 320 26.90 21.60 -1.21
N ASN A 321 27.18 22.27 -0.10
CA ASN A 321 26.51 23.48 0.40
C ASN A 321 25.12 23.31 1.03
N ASN A 322 25.01 22.72 2.21
CA ASN A 322 23.81 22.90 3.01
C ASN A 322 24.05 22.81 4.51
N ASN A 323 23.34 23.61 5.23
CA ASN A 323 23.32 23.75 6.68
C ASN A 323 22.67 22.57 7.45
N GLU A 324 22.89 21.33 7.06
CA GLU A 324 22.50 20.16 7.83
C GLU A 324 23.71 19.55 8.54
N GLU A 325 23.52 18.90 9.69
CA GLU A 325 24.59 18.21 10.41
C GLU A 325 25.45 17.31 9.51
N ASN A 326 24.83 16.63 8.53
CA ASN A 326 25.54 15.82 7.57
C ASN A 326 26.45 16.63 6.63
N ASP A 327 26.12 17.88 6.35
CA ASP A 327 26.94 18.74 5.49
C ASP A 327 28.16 19.26 6.23
N GLU A 328 28.02 19.55 7.51
CA GLU A 328 29.12 19.86 8.39
C GLU A 328 30.07 18.67 8.49
N TRP A 329 29.57 17.48 8.69
CA TRP A 329 30.36 16.26 8.76
C TRP A 329 31.06 15.95 7.43
N PHE A 330 30.38 16.13 6.29
CA PHE A 330 31.02 15.96 4.99
C PHE A 330 32.10 17.03 4.74
N THR A 331 31.88 18.27 5.15
CA THR A 331 32.88 19.34 5.06
C THR A 331 34.12 18.99 5.84
N ILE A 332 33.98 18.59 7.09
CA ILE A 332 35.07 18.16 7.94
C ILE A 332 35.80 16.94 7.34
N PHE A 333 35.03 15.95 6.87
CA PHE A 333 35.59 14.75 6.23
C PHE A 333 36.43 15.12 4.99
N ASN A 334 35.89 15.96 4.11
CA ASN A 334 36.53 16.41 2.88
C ASN A 334 37.81 17.20 3.15
N GLU A 335 37.82 18.06 4.17
CA GLU A 335 39.01 18.80 4.59
C GLU A 335 40.10 17.89 5.14
N GLN A 336 39.76 16.85 5.89
CA GLN A 336 40.69 15.92 6.49
C GLN A 336 41.16 14.80 5.55
N ASN A 337 40.39 14.52 4.47
CA ASN A 337 40.66 13.43 3.53
C ASN A 337 40.72 13.97 2.08
N PRO A 338 41.67 14.85 1.75
CA PRO A 338 41.76 15.40 0.39
C PRO A 338 42.02 14.27 -0.62
N GLY A 339 41.22 14.19 -1.67
CA GLY A 339 41.30 13.16 -2.70
C GLY A 339 40.51 11.90 -2.38
N TRP A 340 39.58 11.95 -1.40
CA TRP A 340 38.69 10.84 -1.05
C TRP A 340 37.93 10.28 -2.25
N GLU A 341 37.69 11.07 -3.31
CA GLU A 341 37.00 10.64 -4.53
C GLU A 341 37.73 9.49 -5.23
N ALA A 342 39.05 9.42 -5.09
CA ALA A 342 39.84 8.32 -5.64
C ALA A 342 39.71 7.02 -4.83
N GLU A 343 39.45 7.14 -3.53
CA GLU A 343 39.25 5.99 -2.63
C GLU A 343 37.80 5.49 -2.68
N TYR A 344 36.83 6.40 -2.85
CA TYR A 344 35.39 6.11 -2.85
C TYR A 344 34.69 6.59 -4.14
N PRO A 345 35.16 6.21 -5.34
CA PRO A 345 34.63 6.77 -6.59
C PRO A 345 33.13 6.50 -6.80
N GLN A 346 32.59 5.43 -6.22
CA GLN A 346 31.20 5.05 -6.30
C GLN A 346 30.26 5.98 -5.52
N PHE A 347 30.77 6.85 -4.64
CA PHE A 347 29.97 7.77 -3.84
C PHE A 347 30.10 9.24 -4.26
N VAL A 348 30.87 9.50 -5.34
CA VAL A 348 31.00 10.85 -5.89
C VAL A 348 29.65 11.35 -6.43
N ASP A 349 28.85 10.44 -6.95
CA ASP A 349 27.49 10.73 -7.35
C ASP A 349 26.62 10.96 -6.12
N ARG A 350 25.73 11.94 -6.21
CA ARG A 350 24.85 12.34 -5.11
C ARG A 350 23.95 11.23 -4.62
N TYR A 351 23.58 10.31 -5.51
CA TYR A 351 22.72 9.16 -5.22
C TYR A 351 23.49 7.88 -5.49
N SER A 352 23.36 6.92 -4.57
CA SER A 352 23.98 5.62 -4.75
C SER A 352 23.14 4.56 -4.02
N GLY A 353 22.67 3.56 -4.73
CA GLY A 353 21.90 2.46 -4.15
C GLY A 353 22.78 1.29 -3.71
N ILE A 354 22.21 0.40 -2.92
CA ILE A 354 22.82 -0.89 -2.53
C ILE A 354 22.29 -2.01 -3.43
N SER A 355 23.15 -2.96 -3.77
CA SER A 355 22.75 -4.17 -4.49
C SER A 355 21.67 -4.94 -3.71
N ALA A 356 20.61 -5.34 -4.40
CA ALA A 356 19.57 -6.21 -3.85
C ALA A 356 20.03 -7.67 -3.74
N ASN A 357 21.13 -8.04 -4.40
CA ASN A 357 21.69 -9.38 -4.36
C ASN A 357 22.42 -9.64 -3.05
N PRO A 358 21.97 -10.56 -2.18
CA PRO A 358 22.60 -10.83 -0.90
C PRO A 358 24.09 -11.20 -0.99
N ASN A 359 24.54 -11.86 -2.05
CA ASN A 359 25.96 -12.18 -2.24
C ASN A 359 26.82 -10.91 -2.41
N LYS A 360 26.37 -9.98 -3.26
CA LYS A 360 27.08 -8.71 -3.49
C LYS A 360 26.98 -7.80 -2.26
N ASN A 361 25.80 -7.70 -1.67
CA ASN A 361 25.57 -6.88 -0.49
C ASN A 361 26.45 -7.30 0.69
N SER A 362 26.66 -8.59 0.91
CA SER A 362 27.52 -9.09 1.99
C SER A 362 29.01 -8.83 1.78
N GLU A 363 29.45 -8.68 0.53
CA GLU A 363 30.86 -8.43 0.16
C GLU A 363 31.17 -6.93 0.10
N GLU A 364 30.25 -6.13 -0.42
CA GLU A 364 30.46 -4.70 -0.68
C GLU A 364 30.22 -3.82 0.54
N PHE A 365 29.44 -4.30 1.52
CA PHE A 365 28.99 -3.45 2.62
C PHE A 365 29.13 -4.08 3.98
N ASN A 366 29.95 -3.42 4.80
CA ASN A 366 29.79 -3.49 6.23
C ASN A 366 28.36 -3.04 6.62
N ARG A 367 27.82 -3.71 7.59
CA ARG A 367 26.48 -3.78 8.11
C ARG A 367 25.66 -2.48 8.14
N GLU A 368 26.29 -1.31 8.02
CA GLU A 368 25.62 -0.06 8.32
C GLU A 368 25.69 0.96 7.18
N ALA A 369 26.37 0.65 6.06
CA ALA A 369 26.58 1.63 4.98
C ALA A 369 27.02 3.01 5.49
N ILE A 370 27.82 3.01 6.55
CA ILE A 370 28.23 4.19 7.31
C ILE A 370 29.75 4.18 7.40
N LEU A 371 30.36 5.28 6.97
CA LEU A 371 31.78 5.53 7.17
C LEU A 371 31.96 6.32 8.46
N TYR A 372 32.62 5.73 9.45
CA TYR A 372 33.03 6.41 10.67
C TYR A 372 34.41 7.04 10.49
N PHE A 373 34.55 8.27 10.93
CA PHE A 373 35.84 8.97 10.98
C PHE A 373 35.94 9.80 12.24
N THR A 374 37.18 10.06 12.68
CA THR A 374 37.45 10.91 13.84
C THR A 374 37.82 12.31 13.39
N TYR A 375 37.44 13.30 14.17
CA TYR A 375 37.80 14.70 13.97
C TYR A 375 38.07 15.38 15.32
N ILE A 376 38.77 16.50 15.28
CA ILE A 376 38.99 17.33 16.49
C ILE A 376 37.86 18.37 16.52
N ASN A 377 37.08 18.37 17.60
CA ASN A 377 35.98 19.32 17.75
C ASN A 377 36.48 20.69 18.24
N GLU A 378 35.60 21.66 18.36
CA GLU A 378 35.89 23.03 18.81
C GLU A 378 36.47 23.14 20.22
N ASN A 379 36.42 22.06 21.02
CA ASN A 379 36.97 21.98 22.38
C ASN A 379 38.32 21.23 22.42
N ASP A 380 38.99 21.05 21.29
CA ASP A 380 40.21 20.27 21.12
C ASP A 380 40.10 18.81 21.62
N VAL A 381 38.89 18.22 21.51
CA VAL A 381 38.62 16.82 21.87
C VAL A 381 38.39 16.00 20.63
N GLU A 382 39.04 14.83 20.57
CA GLU A 382 38.78 13.85 19.53
C GLU A 382 37.32 13.32 19.65
N ALA A 383 36.55 13.47 18.59
CA ALA A 383 35.17 13.02 18.49
C ALA A 383 35.01 12.12 17.25
N GLN A 384 34.00 11.27 17.25
CA GLN A 384 33.68 10.40 16.14
C GLN A 384 32.44 10.93 15.40
N MET A 385 32.54 11.01 14.08
CA MET A 385 31.44 11.32 13.17
C MET A 385 31.20 10.19 12.19
N TYR A 386 30.13 10.29 11.43
CA TYR A 386 29.82 9.30 10.41
C TYR A 386 29.20 9.95 9.16
N LEU A 387 29.46 9.33 8.01
CA LEU A 387 28.79 9.63 6.74
C LEU A 387 28.04 8.39 6.25
N ARG A 388 26.80 8.57 5.81
CA ARG A 388 26.07 7.50 5.14
C ARG A 388 26.61 7.35 3.72
N MET A 389 27.10 6.14 3.42
CA MET A 389 27.72 5.84 2.13
C MET A 389 26.68 5.65 1.03
N HIS A 390 25.49 5.17 1.37
CA HIS A 390 24.42 4.92 0.42
C HIS A 390 23.20 5.79 0.67
N SER A 391 22.47 6.00 -0.42
CA SER A 391 21.18 6.65 -0.38
C SER A 391 20.16 5.77 0.35
N GLN A 392 19.27 6.43 1.04
CA GLN A 392 18.11 5.82 1.68
C GLN A 392 16.86 6.19 0.91
N VAL A 393 15.79 5.43 1.10
CA VAL A 393 14.49 5.84 0.58
C VAL A 393 13.98 7.05 1.36
N GLU A 394 13.33 7.97 0.64
CA GLU A 394 12.76 9.18 1.23
C GLU A 394 11.35 8.89 1.73
N GLY A 395 11.13 8.99 3.01
CA GLY A 395 9.83 8.71 3.63
C GLY A 395 9.09 9.96 4.13
N ARG A 396 9.78 11.10 4.24
CA ARG A 396 9.27 12.30 4.92
C ARG A 396 8.07 12.94 4.24
N TYR A 397 7.93 12.80 2.92
CA TYR A 397 6.80 13.32 2.16
C TYR A 397 5.48 12.58 2.42
N PHE A 398 5.53 11.44 3.09
CA PHE A 398 4.42 10.53 3.20
C PHE A 398 3.90 10.36 4.63
N VAL A 399 4.40 11.17 5.55
CA VAL A 399 4.03 11.10 6.96
C VAL A 399 3.45 12.41 7.44
N LYS A 400 2.53 12.32 8.38
CA LYS A 400 2.04 13.47 9.12
C LYS A 400 3.22 14.07 9.91
N ASN A 401 3.31 15.39 9.95
CA ASN A 401 4.39 16.11 10.64
C ASN A 401 5.78 15.98 10.00
N GLY A 402 5.87 15.76 8.72
CA GLY A 402 7.05 15.74 7.84
C GLY A 402 8.46 16.01 8.35
N GLY A 403 8.65 16.19 9.64
CA GLY A 403 9.94 16.59 10.23
C GLY A 403 10.08 16.35 11.71
N ASP A 404 9.06 15.93 12.44
CA ASP A 404 9.23 15.63 13.86
C ASP A 404 9.69 14.18 14.07
N TYR A 405 10.73 13.81 13.35
CA TYR A 405 11.47 12.59 13.59
C TYR A 405 12.45 12.85 14.74
N GLY A 406 11.96 12.78 15.96
CA GLY A 406 12.67 13.12 17.19
C GLY A 406 13.96 12.39 17.49
N ASN A 407 14.56 11.65 16.52
CA ASN A 407 15.83 10.98 16.70
C ASN A 407 16.63 10.75 15.40
N HIS A 408 16.20 11.22 14.24
CA HIS A 408 16.94 11.01 12.99
C HIS A 408 17.17 12.32 12.24
N ASN A 409 18.06 13.17 12.81
CA ASN A 409 18.80 14.24 12.15
C ASN A 409 18.05 15.04 11.06
N MET A 410 16.77 15.32 11.32
CA MET A 410 16.18 16.51 10.74
C MET A 410 16.66 17.66 11.63
N PRO A 411 17.27 18.69 11.07
CA PRO A 411 17.59 19.85 11.87
C PRO A 411 16.27 20.34 12.47
N THR A 412 16.14 20.25 13.79
CA THR A 412 15.23 21.10 14.55
C THR A 412 15.80 22.51 14.44
N ARG A 413 15.79 23.06 13.23
CA ARG A 413 16.02 24.49 13.10
C ARG A 413 14.82 25.14 13.77
N ASP A 414 15.11 25.97 14.75
CA ASP A 414 14.30 27.12 15.07
C ASP A 414 14.25 27.97 13.79
N ILE A 415 13.33 27.62 12.91
CA ILE A 415 13.11 28.36 11.67
C ILE A 415 12.45 29.66 12.11
N GLU A 416 13.27 30.69 12.34
CA GLU A 416 12.80 32.05 12.67
C GLU A 416 12.03 32.68 11.51
N ASP A 417 12.22 32.18 10.28
CA ASP A 417 11.51 32.67 9.10
C ASP A 417 10.08 32.12 9.04
N GLU A 418 9.11 32.98 9.26
CA GLU A 418 7.66 32.69 9.17
C GLU A 418 7.26 31.99 7.85
N LYS A 419 8.01 32.19 6.77
CA LYS A 419 7.80 31.57 5.46
C LYS A 419 7.98 30.04 5.52
N TYR A 420 8.79 29.54 6.40
CA TYR A 420 9.10 28.12 6.55
C TYR A 420 8.47 27.49 7.80
N LYS A 421 7.77 28.28 8.61
CA LYS A 421 6.98 27.72 9.72
C LYS A 421 5.85 26.90 9.14
N TYR A 422 5.76 25.66 9.55
CA TYR A 422 4.64 24.80 9.26
C TYR A 422 3.79 24.58 10.51
N ASP A 423 2.49 24.60 10.31
CA ASP A 423 1.54 24.23 11.32
C ASP A 423 1.41 22.70 11.35
N LYS A 424 1.92 22.08 12.41
CA LYS A 424 1.88 20.61 12.60
C LYS A 424 0.45 20.06 12.51
N GLU A 425 -0.56 20.84 12.85
CA GLU A 425 -1.95 20.41 12.80
C GLU A 425 -2.53 20.34 11.38
N THR A 426 -1.89 20.98 10.41
CA THR A 426 -2.38 21.04 9.02
C THR A 426 -1.70 20.09 8.06
N ILE A 427 -0.68 19.36 8.49
CA ILE A 427 0.00 18.39 7.63
C ILE A 427 -0.84 17.13 7.56
N MET A 428 -1.24 16.77 6.35
CA MET A 428 -2.00 15.57 6.06
C MET A 428 -1.07 14.49 5.50
N SER A 429 -1.21 13.27 6.00
CA SER A 429 -0.64 12.10 5.35
C SER A 429 -1.72 11.34 4.59
N TYR A 430 -1.33 10.57 3.58
CA TYR A 430 -2.27 9.87 2.71
C TYR A 430 -1.63 8.60 2.15
N ASN A 431 -2.50 7.63 1.84
CA ASN A 431 -2.12 6.41 1.15
C ASN A 431 -2.85 6.33 -0.19
N PRO A 432 -2.12 6.31 -1.32
CA PRO A 432 -2.74 6.08 -2.62
C PRO A 432 -3.29 4.66 -2.67
N MET A 433 -4.49 4.47 -3.19
CA MET A 433 -5.13 3.16 -3.29
C MET A 433 -5.47 2.77 -4.73
N LEU A 434 -5.94 3.71 -5.53
CA LEU A 434 -6.14 3.57 -6.97
C LEU A 434 -6.09 4.96 -7.60
N THR A 435 -5.01 5.25 -8.30
CA THR A 435 -4.72 6.61 -8.78
C THR A 435 -5.03 6.79 -10.27
N TYR A 436 -5.13 8.04 -10.70
CA TYR A 436 -5.25 8.37 -12.12
C TYR A 436 -4.03 7.91 -12.91
N SER A 437 -2.84 8.13 -12.40
CA SER A 437 -1.60 7.67 -13.04
C SER A 437 -1.60 6.14 -13.23
N GLU A 438 -2.01 5.38 -12.21
CA GLU A 438 -2.16 3.92 -12.33
C GLU A 438 -3.22 3.56 -13.39
N THR A 439 -4.35 4.26 -13.41
CA THR A 439 -5.38 4.08 -14.44
C THR A 439 -4.83 4.30 -15.85
N CYS A 440 -4.06 5.36 -16.07
CA CYS A 440 -3.41 5.62 -17.36
C CYS A 440 -2.46 4.48 -17.78
N PHE A 441 -1.65 3.95 -16.85
CA PHE A 441 -0.77 2.83 -17.16
C PHE A 441 -1.53 1.54 -17.43
N MET A 442 -2.64 1.27 -16.74
CA MET A 442 -3.54 0.15 -17.08
C MET A 442 -4.09 0.29 -18.50
N LEU A 443 -4.57 1.48 -18.88
CA LEU A 443 -5.10 1.75 -20.21
C LEU A 443 -4.00 1.65 -21.30
N ALA A 444 -2.79 2.13 -21.00
CA ALA A 444 -1.63 1.98 -21.89
C ALA A 444 -1.29 0.50 -22.14
N GLU A 445 -1.27 -0.29 -21.08
CA GLU A 445 -1.02 -1.74 -21.18
C GLU A 445 -2.09 -2.44 -22.01
N ILE A 446 -3.37 -2.14 -21.77
CA ILE A 446 -4.47 -2.69 -22.54
C ILE A 446 -4.34 -2.30 -24.03
N ALA A 447 -4.02 -1.03 -24.30
CA ALA A 447 -3.87 -0.52 -25.67
C ALA A 447 -2.69 -1.17 -26.42
N VAL A 448 -1.53 -1.35 -25.75
CA VAL A 448 -0.36 -1.98 -26.39
C VAL A 448 -0.63 -3.47 -26.69
N LYS A 449 -1.30 -4.18 -25.77
CA LYS A 449 -1.67 -5.59 -25.96
C LYS A 449 -2.71 -5.78 -27.06
N LYS A 450 -3.67 -4.87 -27.16
CA LYS A 450 -4.69 -4.90 -28.23
C LYS A 450 -4.16 -4.38 -29.58
N GLY A 451 -3.04 -3.67 -29.61
CA GLY A 451 -2.55 -2.99 -30.81
C GLY A 451 -3.53 -1.94 -31.36
N ALA A 452 -4.36 -1.36 -30.49
CA ALA A 452 -5.41 -0.42 -30.84
C ALA A 452 -5.63 0.61 -29.72
N ALA A 453 -6.20 1.76 -30.09
CA ALA A 453 -6.61 2.77 -29.12
C ALA A 453 -7.67 2.22 -28.14
N VAL A 454 -7.57 2.62 -26.88
CA VAL A 454 -8.49 2.28 -25.80
C VAL A 454 -8.97 3.58 -25.16
N ALA A 455 -10.27 3.71 -24.94
CA ALA A 455 -10.88 4.90 -24.38
C ALA A 455 -10.40 6.22 -25.04
N GLY A 456 -10.18 6.18 -26.36
CA GLY A 456 -9.87 7.35 -27.19
C GLY A 456 -8.38 7.70 -27.38
N LYS A 457 -7.45 6.99 -26.73
CA LYS A 457 -6.00 7.23 -26.87
C LYS A 457 -5.25 5.93 -27.20
N ASP A 458 -4.11 6.06 -27.90
CA ASP A 458 -3.18 4.95 -28.10
C ASP A 458 -2.32 4.68 -26.86
N ALA A 459 -1.54 3.61 -26.91
CA ALA A 459 -0.69 3.18 -25.80
C ALA A 459 0.35 4.25 -25.41
N THR A 460 0.94 4.95 -26.38
CA THR A 460 1.94 5.98 -26.12
C THR A 460 1.33 7.20 -25.45
N ALA A 461 0.17 7.65 -25.92
CA ALA A 461 -0.54 8.76 -25.32
C ALA A 461 -0.95 8.44 -23.87
N TRP A 462 -1.45 7.24 -23.59
CA TRP A 462 -1.77 6.83 -22.22
C TRP A 462 -0.53 6.69 -21.34
N MET A 463 0.56 6.12 -21.83
CA MET A 463 1.83 6.02 -21.07
C MET A 463 2.34 7.41 -20.68
N ARG A 464 2.39 8.35 -21.62
CA ARG A 464 2.84 9.72 -21.38
C ARG A 464 1.93 10.48 -20.41
N GLU A 465 0.63 10.29 -20.54
CA GLU A 465 -0.35 10.82 -19.58
C GLU A 465 -0.13 10.26 -18.17
N GLY A 466 0.11 8.95 -18.04
CA GLY A 466 0.41 8.30 -16.77
C GLY A 466 1.70 8.82 -16.13
N ILE A 467 2.76 9.06 -16.93
CA ILE A 467 4.02 9.66 -16.46
C ILE A 467 3.74 11.07 -15.92
N LYS A 468 3.05 11.90 -16.69
CA LYS A 468 2.68 13.26 -16.30
C LYS A 468 1.86 13.28 -15.02
N ALA A 469 0.78 12.51 -14.99
CA ALA A 469 -0.11 12.41 -13.83
C ALA A 469 0.63 11.94 -12.57
N SER A 470 1.57 10.99 -12.71
CA SER A 470 2.41 10.53 -11.61
C SER A 470 3.31 11.65 -11.06
N MET A 471 3.98 12.40 -11.92
CA MET A 471 4.85 13.50 -11.51
C MET A 471 4.07 14.63 -10.84
N GLU A 472 2.93 15.00 -11.39
CA GLU A 472 2.02 16.00 -10.80
C GLU A 472 1.51 15.55 -9.44
N GLN A 473 1.17 14.29 -9.28
CA GLN A 473 0.74 13.72 -8.00
C GLN A 473 1.85 13.75 -6.95
N TYR A 474 3.08 13.35 -7.30
CA TYR A 474 4.23 13.44 -6.38
C TYR A 474 4.56 14.88 -6.01
N ARG A 475 4.45 15.82 -6.96
CA ARG A 475 4.58 17.27 -6.70
C ARG A 475 3.54 17.76 -5.69
N GLU A 476 2.28 17.38 -5.88
CA GLU A 476 1.19 17.74 -4.95
C GLU A 476 1.48 17.20 -3.56
N TRP A 477 1.89 15.95 -3.46
CA TRP A 477 2.21 15.31 -2.19
C TRP A 477 3.36 16.02 -1.47
N ALA A 478 4.41 16.35 -2.16
CA ALA A 478 5.52 17.13 -1.61
C ALA A 478 5.06 18.50 -1.10
N THR A 479 4.11 19.11 -1.78
CA THR A 479 3.52 20.41 -1.38
C THR A 479 2.65 20.26 -0.12
N ILE A 480 1.81 19.25 -0.05
CA ILE A 480 0.92 19.00 1.09
C ILE A 480 1.73 18.64 2.34
N SER A 481 2.76 17.83 2.22
CA SER A 481 3.62 17.43 3.34
C SER A 481 4.45 18.58 3.90
N LYS A 482 4.59 19.68 3.15
CA LYS A 482 5.40 20.86 3.49
C LYS A 482 6.88 20.55 3.81
N VAL A 483 7.37 19.36 3.44
CA VAL A 483 8.76 18.98 3.66
C VAL A 483 9.71 19.93 2.94
N LEU A 484 9.33 20.37 1.74
CA LEU A 484 10.11 21.36 0.97
C LEU A 484 10.27 22.71 1.68
N ALA A 485 9.32 23.09 2.54
CA ALA A 485 9.41 24.32 3.31
C ALA A 485 10.50 24.31 4.39
N GLN A 486 11.04 23.14 4.71
CA GLN A 486 12.10 22.96 5.70
C GLN A 486 13.51 23.11 5.10
N TYR A 487 13.61 23.18 3.77
CA TYR A 487 14.87 23.32 3.05
C TYR A 487 14.98 24.68 2.40
N GLU A 488 16.20 25.20 2.33
CA GLU A 488 16.43 26.47 1.66
C GLU A 488 16.05 26.37 0.17
N PRO A 489 15.42 27.41 -0.41
CA PRO A 489 14.99 27.40 -1.80
C PRO A 489 16.12 27.23 -2.84
N THR A 490 17.36 27.44 -2.42
CA THR A 490 18.58 27.29 -3.22
C THR A 490 19.22 25.92 -3.13
N SER A 491 18.62 25.00 -2.36
CA SER A 491 19.13 23.66 -2.21
C SER A 491 18.81 22.83 -3.48
N ASP A 492 19.82 22.32 -4.15
CA ASP A 492 19.68 21.40 -5.30
C ASP A 492 18.99 20.07 -4.90
N ARG A 493 18.83 19.81 -3.61
CA ARG A 493 18.30 18.57 -3.06
C ARG A 493 16.82 18.35 -3.34
N TYR A 494 16.07 19.45 -3.41
CA TYR A 494 14.60 19.42 -3.42
C TYR A 494 14.07 20.40 -4.46
N ALA A 495 14.63 20.33 -5.65
CA ALA A 495 14.04 21.05 -6.77
C ALA A 495 12.58 20.59 -6.93
N PRO A 496 11.60 21.51 -6.89
CA PRO A 496 10.22 21.14 -7.11
C PRO A 496 10.08 20.54 -8.50
N ILE A 497 9.22 19.54 -8.67
CA ILE A 497 8.88 19.04 -10.01
C ILE A 497 8.15 20.16 -10.74
N THR A 498 8.81 20.85 -11.68
CA THR A 498 8.21 21.92 -12.47
C THR A 498 7.53 21.37 -13.72
N ASP A 499 6.69 22.17 -14.36
CA ASP A 499 6.06 21.77 -15.63
C ASP A 499 7.12 21.60 -16.72
N GLU A 500 8.17 22.41 -16.71
CA GLU A 500 9.30 22.30 -17.62
C GLU A 500 10.05 20.97 -17.44
N ALA A 501 10.32 20.57 -16.20
CA ALA A 501 10.97 19.30 -15.91
C ALA A 501 10.12 18.09 -16.35
N ILE A 502 8.80 18.18 -16.22
CA ILE A 502 7.87 17.16 -16.73
C ILE A 502 7.94 17.08 -18.26
N GLU A 503 7.89 18.22 -18.94
CA GLU A 503 7.94 18.27 -20.40
C GLU A 503 9.30 17.81 -20.94
N GLU A 504 10.42 18.17 -20.31
CA GLU A 504 11.75 17.67 -20.65
C GLU A 504 11.84 16.14 -20.50
N TYR A 505 11.32 15.59 -19.42
CA TYR A 505 11.29 14.16 -19.23
C TYR A 505 10.45 13.47 -20.30
N LEU A 506 9.27 13.98 -20.60
CA LEU A 506 8.38 13.47 -21.62
C LEU A 506 8.95 13.63 -23.05
N ALA A 507 9.83 14.60 -23.29
CA ALA A 507 10.47 14.81 -24.59
C ALA A 507 11.57 13.78 -24.91
N ARG A 508 12.03 13.01 -23.92
CA ARG A 508 13.10 12.02 -24.12
C ARG A 508 12.72 10.98 -25.17
N PRO A 509 13.66 10.52 -26.00
CA PRO A 509 13.41 9.50 -27.03
C PRO A 509 12.80 8.21 -26.49
N GLU A 510 13.19 7.82 -25.29
CA GLU A 510 12.73 6.60 -24.62
C GLU A 510 11.21 6.55 -24.42
N PHE A 511 10.57 7.72 -24.28
CA PHE A 511 9.13 7.82 -23.98
C PHE A 511 8.26 8.24 -25.18
N GLN A 512 8.83 8.25 -26.39
CA GLN A 512 8.09 8.57 -27.62
C GLN A 512 7.32 7.38 -28.19
N THR A 513 7.63 6.15 -27.74
CA THR A 513 6.94 4.93 -28.18
C THR A 513 6.75 4.01 -27.00
N ALA A 514 5.50 3.65 -26.73
CA ALA A 514 5.16 2.73 -25.66
C ALA A 514 5.46 1.28 -26.07
N THR A 515 6.08 0.54 -25.16
CA THR A 515 6.12 -0.93 -25.13
C THR A 515 5.63 -1.39 -23.77
N LEU A 516 5.27 -2.65 -23.64
CA LEU A 516 4.82 -3.19 -22.36
C LEU A 516 5.90 -3.02 -21.28
N GLU A 517 7.16 -3.25 -21.64
CA GLU A 517 8.30 -3.09 -20.74
C GLU A 517 8.46 -1.64 -20.25
N LYS A 518 8.33 -0.65 -21.13
CA LYS A 518 8.43 0.77 -20.78
C LYS A 518 7.24 1.21 -19.89
N ILE A 519 6.03 0.79 -20.22
CA ILE A 519 4.83 1.05 -19.42
C ILE A 519 5.02 0.53 -18.01
N VAL A 520 5.43 -0.74 -17.86
CA VAL A 520 5.62 -1.36 -16.55
C VAL A 520 6.80 -0.74 -15.80
N SER A 521 7.84 -0.28 -16.50
CA SER A 521 8.95 0.45 -15.87
C SER A 521 8.50 1.76 -15.24
N GLN A 522 7.64 2.51 -15.93
CA GLN A 522 7.05 3.74 -15.36
C GLN A 522 6.04 3.45 -14.25
N GLN A 523 5.28 2.37 -14.39
CA GLN A 523 4.38 1.92 -13.34
C GLN A 523 5.15 1.48 -12.09
N TRP A 524 6.35 0.90 -12.23
CA TRP A 524 7.23 0.56 -11.12
C TRP A 524 7.56 1.81 -10.27
N ILE A 525 7.91 2.93 -10.88
CA ILE A 525 8.13 4.18 -10.12
C ILE A 525 6.81 4.67 -9.49
N ASN A 526 5.73 4.67 -10.28
CA ASN A 526 4.43 5.16 -9.82
C ASN A 526 3.90 4.40 -8.59
N LEU A 527 4.10 3.10 -8.56
CA LEU A 527 3.62 2.21 -7.49
C LEU A 527 4.58 2.08 -6.29
N TYR A 528 5.55 2.98 -6.15
CA TYR A 528 6.45 3.02 -5.00
C TYR A 528 5.69 3.00 -3.65
N ARG A 529 4.56 3.71 -3.56
CA ARG A 529 3.69 3.72 -2.37
C ARG A 529 2.62 2.62 -2.36
N GLN A 530 2.57 1.80 -3.39
CA GLN A 530 1.68 0.65 -3.55
C GLN A 530 2.48 -0.59 -4.00
N PRO A 531 3.51 -1.00 -3.26
CA PRO A 531 4.43 -2.05 -3.71
C PRO A 531 3.75 -3.41 -3.89
N GLU A 532 2.64 -3.67 -3.21
CA GLU A 532 1.84 -4.88 -3.42
C GLU A 532 1.20 -4.93 -4.82
N GLU A 533 0.79 -3.79 -5.34
CA GLU A 533 0.24 -3.70 -6.70
C GLU A 533 1.33 -3.86 -7.74
N MET A 534 2.54 -3.35 -7.45
CA MET A 534 3.70 -3.62 -8.31
C MET A 534 4.10 -5.09 -8.29
N TRP A 535 4.10 -5.72 -7.11
CA TRP A 535 4.34 -7.16 -6.97
C TRP A 535 3.30 -7.98 -7.75
N ALA A 536 2.04 -7.58 -7.70
CA ALA A 536 0.99 -8.21 -8.48
C ALA A 536 1.18 -7.99 -10.00
N THR A 537 1.58 -6.79 -10.42
CA THR A 537 1.92 -6.49 -11.82
C THR A 537 3.09 -7.35 -12.29
N TRP A 538 4.15 -7.48 -11.49
CA TRP A 538 5.27 -8.37 -11.78
C TRP A 538 4.85 -9.83 -11.93
N LYS A 539 4.01 -10.35 -11.03
CA LYS A 539 3.48 -11.72 -11.12
C LYS A 539 2.72 -11.96 -12.43
N ARG A 540 1.92 -10.98 -12.84
CA ARG A 540 1.06 -11.07 -14.04
C ARG A 540 1.84 -10.90 -15.35
N THR A 541 2.83 -9.99 -15.37
CA THR A 541 3.54 -9.60 -16.60
C THR A 541 4.94 -10.21 -16.73
N GLY A 542 5.56 -10.60 -15.62
CA GLY A 542 6.98 -10.96 -15.56
C GLY A 542 7.93 -9.75 -15.67
N LEU A 543 7.41 -8.53 -15.49
CA LEU A 543 8.16 -7.29 -15.65
C LEU A 543 8.20 -6.47 -14.35
N PRO A 544 9.31 -5.77 -14.05
CA PRO A 544 10.58 -5.79 -14.76
C PRO A 544 11.26 -7.16 -14.76
N LYS A 545 12.04 -7.46 -15.81
CA LYS A 545 12.83 -8.70 -15.89
C LYS A 545 14.06 -8.61 -14.99
N PHE A 546 14.57 -9.76 -14.58
CA PHE A 546 15.84 -9.84 -13.88
C PHE A 546 17.05 -9.73 -14.80
N LYS A 547 18.07 -9.00 -14.35
CA LYS A 547 19.35 -8.85 -15.02
C LYS A 547 20.45 -8.72 -13.96
N GLU A 548 21.63 -9.23 -14.23
CA GLU A 548 22.72 -9.29 -13.24
C GLU A 548 23.15 -7.91 -12.74
N ASP A 549 23.28 -6.94 -13.65
CA ASP A 549 23.68 -5.57 -13.35
C ASP A 549 22.50 -4.61 -13.10
N ALA A 550 21.30 -5.03 -13.43
CA ALA A 550 20.04 -4.26 -13.35
C ALA A 550 20.11 -2.85 -13.95
N MET A 551 21.08 -2.59 -14.84
CA MET A 551 21.19 -1.28 -15.50
C MET A 551 20.07 -1.11 -16.53
N PRO A 552 19.36 0.04 -16.51
CA PRO A 552 18.27 0.30 -17.44
C PRO A 552 18.76 0.52 -18.87
N VAL A 553 17.91 0.16 -19.83
CA VAL A 553 18.21 0.31 -21.26
C VAL A 553 16.98 0.79 -22.00
N ASP A 554 17.09 1.87 -22.76
CA ASP A 554 16.03 2.42 -23.63
C ASP A 554 14.67 2.58 -22.91
N GLY A 555 14.67 3.14 -21.69
CA GLY A 555 13.47 3.37 -20.88
C GLY A 555 12.93 2.12 -20.16
N VAL A 556 13.63 0.99 -20.26
CA VAL A 556 13.23 -0.28 -19.62
C VAL A 556 14.01 -0.49 -18.32
N ALA A 557 13.29 -0.73 -17.24
CA ALA A 557 13.82 -1.11 -15.94
C ALA A 557 14.11 -2.61 -15.87
N TYR A 558 15.08 -2.96 -15.04
CA TYR A 558 15.40 -4.35 -14.68
C TYR A 558 15.53 -4.47 -13.18
N LEU A 559 15.13 -5.61 -12.64
CA LEU A 559 15.45 -6.03 -11.28
C LEU A 559 16.78 -6.78 -11.27
N GLU A 560 17.53 -6.65 -10.20
CA GLU A 560 18.77 -7.38 -10.02
C GLU A 560 18.48 -8.85 -9.67
N THR A 561 19.27 -9.79 -10.23
CA THR A 561 19.18 -11.21 -9.86
C THR A 561 19.54 -11.40 -8.39
N ILE A 562 18.83 -12.29 -7.72
CA ILE A 562 18.92 -12.47 -6.27
C ILE A 562 19.51 -13.84 -5.99
N GLN A 563 20.71 -13.87 -5.41
CA GLN A 563 21.42 -15.11 -5.09
C GLN A 563 21.99 -15.08 -3.67
N GLN A 564 22.04 -16.25 -3.05
CA GLN A 564 22.73 -16.45 -1.77
C GLN A 564 23.53 -17.76 -1.83
N ALA A 565 24.83 -17.70 -1.58
CA ALA A 565 25.74 -18.86 -1.56
C ALA A 565 25.62 -19.75 -2.82
N GLY A 566 25.44 -19.14 -3.99
CA GLY A 566 25.30 -19.83 -5.26
C GLY A 566 23.91 -20.41 -5.56
N VAL A 567 22.91 -20.10 -4.71
CA VAL A 567 21.51 -20.50 -4.90
C VAL A 567 20.70 -19.30 -5.35
N ASP A 568 19.96 -19.46 -6.46
CA ASP A 568 18.98 -18.46 -6.90
C ASP A 568 17.80 -18.43 -5.93
N LEU A 569 17.54 -17.28 -5.32
CA LEU A 569 16.40 -17.08 -4.43
C LEU A 569 15.15 -16.74 -5.23
N ILE A 570 14.00 -17.05 -4.66
CA ILE A 570 12.69 -16.89 -5.29
C ILE A 570 11.88 -15.84 -4.57
N ILE A 571 11.33 -14.87 -5.31
CA ILE A 571 10.34 -13.95 -4.78
C ILE A 571 9.04 -14.73 -4.47
N PRO A 572 8.50 -14.63 -3.24
CA PRO A 572 7.19 -15.18 -2.93
C PRO A 572 6.12 -14.71 -3.93
N ARG A 573 5.16 -15.58 -4.25
CA ARG A 573 4.09 -15.27 -5.21
C ARG A 573 2.71 -15.09 -4.56
N ARG A 574 2.59 -15.43 -3.28
CA ARG A 574 1.37 -15.23 -2.49
C ARG A 574 1.68 -15.13 -1.00
N ASN A 575 0.70 -14.70 -0.25
CA ASN A 575 0.74 -14.77 1.21
C ASN A 575 0.24 -16.13 1.70
N SER A 576 0.70 -16.54 2.87
CA SER A 576 0.16 -17.72 3.56
C SER A 576 -1.26 -17.44 4.05
N LEU A 577 -2.19 -18.36 3.82
CA LEU A 577 -3.55 -18.23 4.33
C LEU A 577 -3.50 -18.19 5.87
N PRO A 578 -4.05 -17.15 6.52
CA PRO A 578 -4.03 -17.03 7.98
C PRO A 578 -4.79 -18.16 8.65
N MET A 579 -4.15 -18.80 9.64
CA MET A 579 -4.79 -19.86 10.42
C MET A 579 -5.83 -19.24 11.38
N PRO A 580 -7.09 -19.73 11.37
CA PRO A 580 -8.11 -19.23 12.27
C PRO A 580 -7.90 -19.76 13.70
N ASN A 581 -8.74 -19.31 14.63
CA ASN A 581 -8.85 -19.97 15.92
C ASN A 581 -9.36 -21.43 15.78
N THR A 582 -9.25 -22.22 16.85
CA THR A 582 -9.61 -23.64 16.83
C THR A 582 -11.07 -23.91 16.46
N LEU A 583 -11.96 -22.95 16.65
CA LEU A 583 -13.40 -23.12 16.38
C LEU A 583 -13.69 -23.30 14.88
N ASN A 584 -12.94 -22.64 13.98
CA ASN A 584 -13.17 -22.69 12.54
C ASN A 584 -12.10 -23.48 11.76
N ILE A 585 -11.33 -24.33 12.46
CA ILE A 585 -10.21 -25.07 11.86
C ILE A 585 -10.65 -26.06 10.77
N ASP A 586 -11.83 -26.67 10.89
CA ASP A 586 -12.32 -27.65 9.92
C ASP A 586 -12.64 -27.01 8.56
N ASN A 587 -13.26 -25.83 8.57
CA ASN A 587 -13.52 -25.06 7.33
C ASN A 587 -12.23 -24.53 6.72
N TYR A 588 -11.26 -24.11 7.56
CA TYR A 588 -9.93 -23.76 7.10
C TYR A 588 -9.24 -24.94 6.41
N ASN A 589 -9.23 -26.12 7.03
CA ASN A 589 -8.62 -27.31 6.44
C ASN A 589 -9.29 -27.70 5.13
N THR A 590 -10.61 -27.55 5.03
CA THR A 590 -11.36 -27.75 3.78
C THR A 590 -10.92 -26.78 2.69
N ALA A 591 -10.77 -25.50 3.03
CA ALA A 591 -10.29 -24.49 2.08
C ALA A 591 -8.84 -24.79 1.63
N VAL A 592 -7.96 -25.17 2.57
CA VAL A 592 -6.57 -25.56 2.25
C VAL A 592 -6.56 -26.75 1.29
N GLN A 593 -7.35 -27.79 1.52
CA GLN A 593 -7.46 -28.93 0.60
C GLN A 593 -7.89 -28.50 -0.80
N GLN A 594 -8.83 -27.57 -0.91
CA GLN A 594 -9.27 -27.04 -2.19
C GLN A 594 -8.19 -26.22 -2.89
N LEU A 595 -7.45 -25.36 -2.15
CA LEU A 595 -6.36 -24.57 -2.68
C LEU A 595 -5.21 -25.45 -3.20
N VAL A 596 -4.75 -26.42 -2.40
CA VAL A 596 -3.65 -27.32 -2.79
C VAL A 596 -4.06 -28.35 -3.85
N SER A 597 -5.36 -28.52 -4.14
CA SER A 597 -5.81 -29.31 -5.29
C SER A 597 -5.42 -28.69 -6.63
N ASP A 598 -5.21 -27.37 -6.66
CA ASP A 598 -4.56 -26.71 -7.79
C ASP A 598 -3.03 -26.84 -7.64
N SER A 599 -2.41 -27.62 -8.53
CA SER A 599 -0.96 -27.86 -8.48
C SER A 599 -0.11 -26.59 -8.51
N LYS A 600 -0.64 -25.49 -9.07
CA LYS A 600 0.06 -24.20 -9.10
C LYS A 600 0.15 -23.55 -7.71
N TYR A 601 -0.80 -23.83 -6.82
CA TYR A 601 -0.82 -23.27 -5.48
C TYR A 601 0.31 -23.82 -4.60
N GLY A 602 0.80 -25.01 -4.90
CA GLY A 602 1.81 -25.71 -4.12
C GLY A 602 1.21 -26.70 -3.12
N THR A 603 2.05 -27.32 -2.32
CA THR A 603 1.67 -28.47 -1.45
C THR A 603 1.14 -28.04 -0.08
N ALA A 604 1.33 -26.79 0.32
CA ALA A 604 0.92 -26.25 1.61
C ALA A 604 0.75 -24.73 1.57
N THR A 605 0.03 -24.17 2.54
CA THR A 605 -0.26 -22.72 2.60
C THR A 605 0.99 -21.86 2.84
N ASP A 606 2.00 -22.41 3.48
CA ASP A 606 3.27 -21.76 3.78
C ASP A 606 4.32 -21.88 2.65
N ARG A 607 4.00 -22.64 1.60
CA ARG A 607 4.83 -22.73 0.38
C ARG A 607 4.50 -21.56 -0.56
N THR A 608 4.97 -20.36 -0.17
CA THR A 608 4.56 -19.08 -0.78
C THR A 608 5.12 -18.83 -2.19
N GLU A 609 5.99 -19.69 -2.69
CA GLU A 609 6.41 -19.77 -4.10
C GLU A 609 5.29 -20.25 -5.02
N GLY A 610 4.28 -20.92 -4.49
CA GLY A 610 3.10 -21.34 -5.24
C GLY A 610 2.23 -20.15 -5.65
N ARG A 611 1.42 -20.36 -6.69
CA ARG A 611 0.60 -19.34 -7.36
C ARG A 611 -0.86 -19.46 -6.94
N ILE A 612 -1.52 -18.33 -6.76
CA ILE A 612 -2.98 -18.30 -6.63
C ILE A 612 -3.65 -18.36 -8.00
N TYR A 613 -4.96 -18.51 -8.00
CA TYR A 613 -5.77 -18.77 -9.20
C TYR A 613 -5.47 -17.89 -10.41
N TRP A 614 -5.37 -16.57 -10.21
CA TRP A 614 -5.15 -15.61 -11.29
C TRP A 614 -3.69 -15.54 -11.80
N ASP A 615 -2.74 -15.99 -10.98
CA ASP A 615 -1.31 -15.93 -11.31
C ASP A 615 -0.95 -17.08 -12.26
N VAL A 616 -1.10 -16.83 -13.55
CA VAL A 616 -0.84 -17.76 -14.67
C VAL A 616 0.40 -17.32 -15.42
N GLU A 617 1.21 -18.31 -15.86
CA GLU A 617 2.42 -18.08 -16.70
C GLU A 617 2.12 -17.47 -18.05
#